data_282e8be2422d0ab8d7280eeaf39b64cc
#
_entry.id   282e8be2422d0ab8d7280eeaf39b64cc
#
_cell.length_a   1.000
_cell.length_b   1.000
_cell.length_c   1.000
_cell.angle_alpha   90.00
_cell.angle_beta   90.00
_cell.angle_gamma   90.00
#
_symmetry.space_group_name_H-M   'P 1'
#
loop_
_entity.id
_entity.type
_entity.pdbx_description
1 polymer ?
#
loop_
_entity_poly.entity_id
_entity_poly.type
_entity_poly.pdbx_seq_one_letter_code
_entity_poly.pdbx_strand_id
1 'polypeptide(L)'
;GSEMCIRDRYIPIAIVAFFGALTLSAWFIDNETIETFANDDATQFFDIIAAFAVFLGALNLLKLQFIKVLKQQSGWIYSAIAIASFFFAFIIGFFIRGAYFVGEDVYFSQKAAEAAILGSGSSEVVVPVDWGAHVQTDGSLFQWMFKYIFSPLSATMFALLAFFVASASFRAFRARNFEASLLLVAGIIIMLGRVPIGSLISSWTIMYILAF
;
A
#
# COMPACT_ATOMS: atom_id res chain seq x y z
N GLY A 1 16.82 16.54 -31.91
CA GLY A 1 15.56 15.86 -31.52
C GLY A 1 15.68 14.34 -31.42
N SER A 2 16.54 13.66 -32.20
CA SER A 2 16.67 12.21 -32.22
C SER A 2 17.42 11.62 -31.04
N GLU A 3 18.43 12.30 -30.54
CA GLU A 3 19.27 11.82 -29.44
C GLU A 3 18.51 11.84 -28.08
N MET A 4 17.62 12.79 -27.91
CA MET A 4 16.77 12.87 -26.71
C MET A 4 15.76 11.70 -26.66
N CYS A 5 15.21 11.29 -27.81
CA CYS A 5 14.33 10.13 -27.89
C CYS A 5 15.02 8.79 -27.57
N ILE A 6 16.29 8.65 -27.96
CA ILE A 6 17.07 7.43 -27.67
C ILE A 6 17.35 7.33 -26.17
N ARG A 7 17.81 8.41 -25.56
CA ARG A 7 18.14 8.45 -24.12
C ARG A 7 16.93 8.25 -23.25
N ASP A 8 15.81 8.89 -23.56
CA ASP A 8 14.63 8.88 -22.69
C ASP A 8 13.76 7.62 -22.87
N ARG A 9 13.91 6.89 -23.97
CA ARG A 9 13.11 5.72 -24.26
C ARG A 9 13.90 4.41 -24.20
N TYR A 10 15.02 4.32 -24.90
CA TYR A 10 15.75 3.06 -25.05
C TYR A 10 16.58 2.70 -23.82
N ILE A 11 17.17 3.69 -23.14
CA ILE A 11 17.95 3.41 -21.91
C ILE A 11 17.06 2.85 -20.79
N PRO A 12 15.91 3.44 -20.43
CA PRO A 12 15.01 2.84 -19.44
C PRO A 12 14.53 1.43 -19.82
N ILE A 13 14.18 1.21 -21.10
CA ILE A 13 13.76 -0.10 -21.56
C ILE A 13 14.90 -1.12 -21.45
N ALA A 14 16.12 -0.76 -21.83
CA ALA A 14 17.28 -1.65 -21.74
C ALA A 14 17.59 -2.03 -20.27
N ILE A 15 17.51 -1.06 -19.35
CA ILE A 15 17.70 -1.28 -17.91
C ILE A 15 16.63 -2.24 -17.37
N VAL A 16 15.36 -1.97 -17.64
CA VAL A 16 14.25 -2.83 -17.19
C VAL A 16 14.37 -4.24 -17.79
N ALA A 17 14.68 -4.35 -19.07
CA ALA A 17 14.85 -5.65 -19.73
C ALA A 17 16.02 -6.43 -19.14
N PHE A 18 17.15 -5.76 -18.88
CA PHE A 18 18.33 -6.40 -18.28
C PHE A 18 18.06 -6.92 -16.86
N PHE A 19 17.55 -6.06 -15.97
CA PHE A 19 17.24 -6.46 -14.60
C PHE A 19 16.10 -7.47 -14.54
N GLY A 20 15.09 -7.34 -15.40
CA GLY A 20 14.01 -8.31 -15.50
C GLY A 20 14.50 -9.69 -15.96
N ALA A 21 15.37 -9.74 -16.96
CA ALA A 21 15.98 -10.99 -17.42
C ALA A 21 16.88 -11.60 -16.33
N LEU A 22 17.63 -10.78 -15.60
CA LEU A 22 18.50 -11.23 -14.51
C LEU A 22 17.68 -11.82 -13.36
N THR A 23 16.60 -11.16 -12.95
CA THR A 23 15.70 -11.66 -11.90
C THR A 23 15.00 -12.94 -12.32
N LEU A 24 14.55 -13.04 -13.57
CA LEU A 24 13.97 -14.29 -14.11
C LEU A 24 15.00 -15.42 -14.16
N SER A 25 16.25 -15.12 -14.57
CA SER A 25 17.30 -16.14 -14.63
C SER A 25 17.71 -16.66 -13.25
N ALA A 26 17.65 -15.83 -12.21
CA ALA A 26 17.92 -16.22 -10.83
C ALA A 26 16.99 -17.36 -10.35
N TRP A 27 15.77 -17.41 -10.88
CA TRP A 27 14.82 -18.47 -10.56
C TRP A 27 15.19 -19.84 -11.17
N PHE A 28 15.96 -19.85 -12.26
CA PHE A 28 16.32 -21.08 -12.98
C PHE A 28 17.78 -21.51 -12.75
N ILE A 29 18.63 -20.62 -12.27
CA ILE A 29 20.04 -20.86 -12.06
C ILE A 29 20.28 -20.99 -10.56
N ASP A 30 20.62 -22.19 -10.12
CA ASP A 30 20.99 -22.49 -8.73
C ASP A 30 22.42 -21.98 -8.47
N ASN A 31 22.55 -20.67 -8.24
CA ASN A 31 23.79 -19.99 -7.95
C ASN A 31 23.56 -18.99 -6.82
N GLU A 32 24.19 -19.24 -5.69
CA GLU A 32 24.03 -18.46 -4.44
C GLU A 32 24.25 -16.95 -4.66
N THR A 33 25.21 -16.56 -5.48
CA THR A 33 25.51 -15.14 -5.75
C THR A 33 24.37 -14.44 -6.53
N ILE A 34 23.79 -15.14 -7.50
CA ILE A 34 22.71 -14.57 -8.33
C ILE A 34 21.41 -14.55 -7.54
N GLU A 35 21.18 -15.56 -6.72
CA GLU A 35 20.01 -15.66 -5.86
C GLU A 35 20.04 -14.58 -4.78
N THR A 36 21.14 -14.38 -4.08
CA THR A 36 21.31 -13.31 -3.08
C THR A 36 21.13 -11.93 -3.72
N PHE A 37 21.73 -11.71 -4.88
CA PHE A 37 21.56 -10.44 -5.58
C PHE A 37 20.10 -10.19 -5.97
N ALA A 38 19.39 -11.18 -6.49
CA ALA A 38 18.01 -11.01 -6.95
C ALA A 38 17.01 -10.87 -5.78
N ASN A 39 17.18 -11.65 -4.73
CA ASN A 39 16.23 -11.69 -3.60
C ASN A 39 16.49 -10.60 -2.58
N ASP A 40 17.76 -10.30 -2.28
CA ASP A 40 18.12 -9.34 -1.24
C ASP A 40 18.45 -7.97 -1.83
N ASP A 41 19.50 -7.87 -2.63
CA ASP A 41 20.00 -6.57 -3.11
C ASP A 41 19.02 -5.86 -4.04
N ALA A 42 18.50 -6.58 -5.05
CA ALA A 42 17.57 -6.00 -6.02
C ALA A 42 16.25 -5.61 -5.37
N THR A 43 15.77 -6.41 -4.41
CA THR A 43 14.55 -6.11 -3.64
C THR A 43 14.76 -4.89 -2.76
N GLN A 44 15.89 -4.78 -2.06
CA GLN A 44 16.24 -3.60 -1.27
C GLN A 44 16.32 -2.33 -2.13
N PHE A 45 16.97 -2.38 -3.29
CA PHE A 45 16.99 -1.24 -4.23
C PHE A 45 15.61 -0.87 -4.72
N PHE A 46 14.78 -1.86 -5.03
CA PHE A 46 13.39 -1.62 -5.43
C PHE A 46 12.60 -0.92 -4.33
N ASP A 47 12.71 -1.38 -3.09
CA ASP A 47 12.00 -0.80 -1.94
C ASP A 47 12.40 0.65 -1.68
N ILE A 48 13.70 0.96 -1.80
CA ILE A 48 14.21 2.33 -1.67
C ILE A 48 13.63 3.22 -2.78
N ILE A 49 13.71 2.78 -4.04
CA ILE A 49 13.18 3.54 -5.17
C ILE A 49 11.67 3.71 -5.07
N ALA A 50 10.94 2.66 -4.68
CA ALA A 50 9.51 2.69 -4.48
C ALA A 50 9.11 3.66 -3.36
N ALA A 51 9.84 3.68 -2.25
CA ALA A 51 9.61 4.61 -1.14
C ALA A 51 9.74 6.07 -1.61
N PHE A 52 10.80 6.40 -2.35
CA PHE A 52 10.97 7.74 -2.93
C PHE A 52 9.89 8.08 -3.96
N ALA A 53 9.52 7.15 -4.81
CA ALA A 53 8.48 7.35 -5.81
C ALA A 53 7.11 7.61 -5.17
N VAL A 54 6.75 6.86 -4.14
CA VAL A 54 5.51 7.06 -3.36
C VAL A 54 5.53 8.43 -2.67
N PHE A 55 6.65 8.80 -2.05
CA PHE A 55 6.81 10.09 -1.40
C PHE A 55 6.66 11.26 -2.38
N LEU A 56 7.34 11.21 -3.52
CA LEU A 56 7.22 12.23 -4.57
C LEU A 56 5.80 12.28 -5.16
N GLY A 57 5.16 11.14 -5.33
CA GLY A 57 3.77 11.04 -5.76
C GLY A 57 2.80 11.71 -4.78
N ALA A 58 2.97 11.44 -3.48
CA ALA A 58 2.19 12.06 -2.42
C ALA A 58 2.37 13.57 -2.37
N LEU A 59 3.61 14.06 -2.47
CA LEU A 59 3.90 15.50 -2.53
C LEU A 59 3.29 16.18 -3.76
N ASN A 60 3.30 15.52 -4.92
CA ASN A 60 2.68 16.05 -6.13
C ASN A 60 1.16 16.14 -5.99
N LEU A 61 0.51 15.12 -5.44
CA LEU A 61 -0.92 15.18 -5.12
C LEU A 61 -1.23 16.30 -4.13
N LEU A 62 -0.44 16.41 -3.09
CA LEU A 62 -0.58 17.48 -2.08
C LEU A 62 -0.48 18.86 -2.71
N LYS A 63 0.51 19.07 -3.61
CA LYS A 63 0.67 20.31 -4.38
C LYS A 63 -0.58 20.66 -5.19
N LEU A 64 -1.18 19.69 -5.87
CA LEU A 64 -2.40 19.89 -6.64
C LEU A 64 -3.58 20.29 -5.76
N GLN A 65 -3.75 19.64 -4.61
CA GLN A 65 -4.78 19.97 -3.63
C GLN A 65 -4.55 21.38 -3.04
N PHE A 66 -3.30 21.73 -2.76
CA PHE A 66 -2.93 23.05 -2.24
C PHE A 66 -3.29 24.18 -3.22
N ILE A 67 -2.95 24.00 -4.50
CA ILE A 67 -3.30 24.98 -5.56
C ILE A 67 -4.82 25.15 -5.66
N LYS A 68 -5.57 24.06 -5.52
CA LYS A 68 -7.03 24.08 -5.58
C LYS A 68 -7.65 24.86 -4.41
N VAL A 69 -7.08 24.73 -3.22
CA VAL A 69 -7.49 25.49 -2.03
C VAL A 69 -7.15 26.97 -2.17
N LEU A 70 -5.91 27.29 -2.59
CA LEU A 70 -5.47 28.69 -2.77
C LEU A 70 -6.30 29.44 -3.82
N LYS A 71 -6.69 28.77 -4.89
CA LYS A 71 -7.53 29.34 -5.96
C LYS A 71 -9.02 29.27 -5.67
N GLN A 72 -9.42 28.75 -4.52
CA GLN A 72 -10.84 28.56 -4.12
C GLN A 72 -11.71 27.95 -5.23
N GLN A 73 -11.19 26.98 -5.95
CA GLN A 73 -11.93 26.31 -7.03
C GLN A 73 -13.10 25.51 -6.47
N SER A 74 -14.08 25.19 -7.31
CA SER A 74 -15.24 24.38 -6.91
C SER A 74 -14.80 23.10 -6.17
N GLY A 75 -15.31 22.89 -4.95
CA GLY A 75 -14.95 21.76 -4.10
C GLY A 75 -13.64 21.92 -3.32
N TRP A 76 -13.11 23.13 -3.13
CA TRP A 76 -11.89 23.41 -2.37
C TRP A 76 -11.94 22.92 -0.92
N ILE A 77 -13.13 22.83 -0.32
CA ILE A 77 -13.34 22.33 1.05
C ILE A 77 -12.87 20.87 1.17
N TYR A 78 -13.20 20.02 0.18
CA TYR A 78 -12.75 18.63 0.16
C TYR A 78 -11.21 18.52 0.05
N SER A 79 -10.62 19.42 -0.72
CA SER A 79 -9.17 19.52 -0.86
C SER A 79 -8.50 19.96 0.46
N ALA A 80 -9.14 20.89 1.20
CA ALA A 80 -8.67 21.32 2.50
C ALA A 80 -8.72 20.17 3.53
N ILE A 81 -9.80 19.38 3.54
CA ILE A 81 -9.93 18.19 4.38
C ILE A 81 -8.85 17.16 4.03
N ALA A 82 -8.57 16.94 2.74
CA ALA A 82 -7.53 16.02 2.31
C ALA A 82 -6.14 16.46 2.79
N ILE A 83 -5.81 17.76 2.69
CA ILE A 83 -4.55 18.32 3.20
C ILE A 83 -4.47 18.16 4.73
N ALA A 84 -5.53 18.51 5.44
CA ALA A 84 -5.59 18.39 6.90
C ALA A 84 -5.39 16.92 7.34
N SER A 85 -6.06 15.99 6.69
CA SER A 85 -5.92 14.55 6.97
C SER A 85 -4.52 14.03 6.69
N PHE A 86 -3.88 14.49 5.61
CA PHE A 86 -2.50 14.15 5.30
C PHE A 86 -1.54 14.60 6.41
N PHE A 87 -1.61 15.88 6.81
CA PHE A 87 -0.76 16.38 7.87
C PHE A 87 -1.06 15.74 9.23
N PHE A 88 -2.31 15.45 9.52
CA PHE A 88 -2.69 14.74 10.75
C PHE A 88 -2.04 13.35 10.79
N ALA A 89 -2.17 12.56 9.73
CA ALA A 89 -1.55 11.24 9.66
C ALA A 89 -0.02 11.31 9.68
N PHE A 90 0.56 12.30 9.00
CA PHE A 90 2.01 12.52 8.98
C PHE A 90 2.57 12.88 10.37
N ILE A 91 1.88 13.76 11.12
CA ILE A 91 2.28 14.14 12.47
C ILE A 91 2.21 12.92 13.41
N ILE A 92 1.13 12.14 13.35
CA ILE A 92 1.00 10.94 14.20
C ILE A 92 2.05 9.89 13.84
N GLY A 93 2.31 9.66 12.55
CA GLY A 93 3.27 8.65 12.13
C GLY A 93 4.73 9.05 12.28
N PHE A 94 5.04 10.35 12.20
CA PHE A 94 6.43 10.82 12.15
C PHE A 94 6.91 11.47 13.45
N PHE A 95 6.06 12.20 14.16
CA PHE A 95 6.45 12.97 15.35
C PHE A 95 5.96 12.34 16.67
N ILE A 96 4.88 11.60 16.63
CA ILE A 96 4.27 11.02 17.85
C ILE A 96 4.57 9.53 17.89
N ARG A 97 5.47 9.10 18.79
CA ARG A 97 5.75 7.67 18.97
C ARG A 97 4.47 6.91 19.35
N GLY A 98 3.72 7.42 20.34
CA GLY A 98 2.41 6.87 20.73
C GLY A 98 2.40 5.38 21.05
N ALA A 99 3.54 4.85 21.52
CA ALA A 99 3.69 3.45 21.88
C ALA A 99 4.71 3.29 23.01
N TYR A 100 4.22 2.83 24.16
CA TYR A 100 4.99 2.61 25.38
C TYR A 100 4.61 1.25 25.94
N PHE A 101 5.58 0.37 26.14
CA PHE A 101 5.39 -0.93 26.73
C PHE A 101 5.41 -0.88 28.26
N VAL A 102 4.46 -1.59 28.86
CA VAL A 102 4.46 -1.95 30.27
C VAL A 102 4.16 -3.45 30.34
N GLY A 103 5.19 -4.28 30.50
CA GLY A 103 5.04 -5.73 30.34
C GLY A 103 4.65 -6.09 28.89
N GLU A 104 3.49 -6.71 28.73
CA GLU A 104 2.90 -7.08 27.44
C GLU A 104 1.94 -6.03 26.88
N ASP A 105 1.53 -5.04 27.67
CA ASP A 105 0.56 -4.02 27.29
C ASP A 105 1.21 -2.82 26.62
N VAL A 106 0.50 -2.22 25.64
CA VAL A 106 0.94 -1.03 24.91
C VAL A 106 0.04 0.15 25.20
N TYR A 107 0.63 1.27 25.60
CA TYR A 107 -0.06 2.51 25.93
C TYR A 107 0.29 3.63 24.95
N PHE A 108 -0.68 4.49 24.65
CA PHE A 108 -0.51 5.62 23.71
C PHE A 108 0.36 6.75 24.27
N SER A 109 0.49 6.86 25.57
CA SER A 109 1.21 7.94 26.21
C SER A 109 2.01 7.43 27.41
N GLN A 110 3.16 8.02 27.62
CA GLN A 110 4.02 7.70 28.78
C GLN A 110 3.28 7.88 30.11
N LYS A 111 2.49 8.94 30.25
CA LYS A 111 1.70 9.19 31.48
C LYS A 111 0.67 8.10 31.75
N ALA A 112 0.05 7.55 30.71
CA ALA A 112 -0.89 6.45 30.85
C ALA A 112 -0.18 5.17 31.26
N ALA A 113 1.00 4.91 30.71
CA ALA A 113 1.86 3.79 31.08
C ALA A 113 2.34 3.89 32.55
N GLU A 114 2.79 5.05 32.99
CA GLU A 114 3.18 5.30 34.37
C GLU A 114 2.00 5.16 35.35
N ALA A 115 0.82 5.66 34.97
CA ALA A 115 -0.39 5.51 35.78
C ALA A 115 -0.83 4.03 35.90
N ALA A 116 -0.63 3.22 34.88
CA ALA A 116 -0.93 1.80 34.91
C ALA A 116 0.00 1.06 35.89
N ILE A 117 1.29 1.40 35.93
CA ILE A 117 2.26 0.85 36.89
C ILE A 117 1.88 1.22 38.32
N LEU A 118 1.54 2.49 38.56
CA LEU A 118 1.11 2.98 39.88
C LEU A 118 -0.17 2.28 40.33
N GLY A 119 -1.09 2.00 39.41
CA GLY A 119 -2.36 1.32 39.73
C GLY A 119 -2.22 -0.19 39.97
N SER A 120 -1.28 -0.84 39.30
CA SER A 120 -1.04 -2.29 39.45
C SER A 120 -0.06 -2.66 40.55
N GLY A 121 0.71 -1.68 41.06
CA GLY A 121 1.78 -1.93 42.05
C GLY A 121 2.91 -2.82 41.49
N SER A 122 3.01 -2.95 40.17
CA SER A 122 4.05 -3.73 39.50
C SER A 122 5.40 -2.98 39.50
N SER A 123 6.49 -3.75 39.55
CA SER A 123 7.85 -3.18 39.42
C SER A 123 8.30 -3.06 37.95
N GLU A 124 7.38 -3.06 37.04
CA GLU A 124 7.66 -2.95 35.61
C GLU A 124 8.14 -1.54 35.23
N VAL A 125 8.92 -1.45 34.18
CA VAL A 125 9.49 -0.19 33.69
C VAL A 125 8.84 0.18 32.37
N VAL A 126 8.50 1.46 32.20
CA VAL A 126 8.00 1.98 30.93
C VAL A 126 9.12 1.98 29.91
N VAL A 127 8.97 1.19 28.85
CA VAL A 127 9.93 1.14 27.73
C VAL A 127 9.30 1.78 26.50
N PRO A 128 9.84 2.91 26.00
CA PRO A 128 9.37 3.49 24.75
C PRO A 128 9.75 2.59 23.58
N VAL A 129 8.82 2.40 22.65
CA VAL A 129 9.09 1.68 21.39
C VAL A 129 10.06 2.49 20.54
N ASP A 130 10.98 1.82 19.84
CA ASP A 130 11.92 2.45 18.93
C ASP A 130 11.23 3.24 17.83
N TRP A 131 11.87 4.34 17.41
CA TRP A 131 11.34 5.17 16.34
C TRP A 131 11.29 4.39 15.02
N GLY A 132 10.13 4.36 14.38
CA GLY A 132 9.84 3.54 13.20
C GLY A 132 9.11 2.24 13.55
N ALA A 133 9.53 1.52 14.58
CA ALA A 133 8.86 0.29 15.03
C ALA A 133 7.43 0.55 15.55
N HIS A 134 7.17 1.73 16.13
CA HIS A 134 5.85 2.13 16.62
C HIS A 134 4.75 2.12 15.52
N VAL A 135 5.14 2.23 14.24
CA VAL A 135 4.20 2.18 13.10
C VAL A 135 3.65 0.75 12.92
N GLN A 136 4.44 -0.27 13.26
CA GLN A 136 4.07 -1.68 13.13
C GLN A 136 3.61 -2.31 14.45
N THR A 137 3.83 -1.64 15.58
CA THR A 137 3.48 -2.17 16.90
C THR A 137 1.97 -2.13 17.11
N ASP A 138 1.36 -3.29 17.33
CA ASP A 138 -0.05 -3.40 17.70
C ASP A 138 -0.32 -2.63 19.01
N GLY A 139 -1.43 -1.89 19.04
CA GLY A 139 -1.77 -1.04 20.19
C GLY A 139 -1.09 0.34 20.18
N SER A 140 -0.23 0.67 19.22
CA SER A 140 0.27 2.02 19.06
C SER A 140 -0.81 2.99 18.58
N LEU A 141 -0.61 4.29 18.81
CA LEU A 141 -1.53 5.33 18.33
C LEU A 141 -1.65 5.31 16.79
N PHE A 142 -0.55 5.09 16.09
CA PHE A 142 -0.56 4.98 14.63
C PHE A 142 -1.35 3.78 14.16
N GLN A 143 -1.13 2.61 14.76
CA GLN A 143 -1.83 1.37 14.40
C GLN A 143 -3.33 1.47 14.75
N TRP A 144 -3.67 2.13 15.85
CA TRP A 144 -5.07 2.43 16.18
C TRP A 144 -5.71 3.29 15.08
N MET A 145 -5.08 4.38 14.68
CA MET A 145 -5.58 5.24 13.60
C MET A 145 -5.71 4.45 12.28
N PHE A 146 -4.71 3.63 11.96
CA PHE A 146 -4.72 2.80 10.75
C PHE A 146 -5.88 1.81 10.75
N LYS A 147 -6.07 1.09 11.87
CA LYS A 147 -7.09 0.04 12.00
C LYS A 147 -8.52 0.58 12.07
N TYR A 148 -8.74 1.67 12.80
CA TYR A 148 -10.09 2.17 13.07
C TYR A 148 -10.53 3.34 12.17
N ILE A 149 -9.61 4.05 11.55
CA ILE A 149 -9.93 5.17 10.65
C ILE A 149 -9.59 4.82 9.22
N PHE A 150 -8.31 4.52 8.93
CA PHE A 150 -7.86 4.32 7.56
C PHE A 150 -8.44 3.05 6.92
N SER A 151 -8.38 1.92 7.61
CA SER A 151 -8.82 0.64 7.06
C SER A 151 -10.32 0.61 6.70
N PRO A 152 -11.27 1.09 7.54
CA PRO A 152 -12.67 1.15 7.16
C PRO A 152 -12.95 2.13 6.01
N LEU A 153 -12.30 3.30 6.02
CA LEU A 153 -12.44 4.27 4.92
C LEU A 153 -11.90 3.72 3.61
N SER A 154 -10.74 3.08 3.65
CA SER A 154 -10.13 2.42 2.49
C SER A 154 -11.02 1.31 1.96
N ALA A 155 -11.55 0.45 2.82
CA ALA A 155 -12.49 -0.61 2.44
C ALA A 155 -13.75 -0.05 1.75
N THR A 156 -14.30 1.04 2.29
CA THR A 156 -15.46 1.73 1.69
C THR A 156 -15.13 2.31 0.31
N MET A 157 -13.97 2.94 0.18
CA MET A 157 -13.51 3.48 -1.10
C MET A 157 -13.29 2.38 -2.14
N PHE A 158 -12.67 1.25 -1.76
CA PHE A 158 -12.51 0.11 -2.65
C PHE A 158 -13.85 -0.51 -3.06
N ALA A 159 -14.82 -0.59 -2.16
CA ALA A 159 -16.16 -1.07 -2.49
C ALA A 159 -16.86 -0.17 -3.50
N LEU A 160 -16.80 1.15 -3.32
CA LEU A 160 -17.32 2.11 -4.28
C LEU A 160 -16.59 2.03 -5.62
N LEU A 161 -15.25 1.95 -5.59
CA LEU A 161 -14.44 1.82 -6.80
C LEU A 161 -14.80 0.55 -7.57
N ALA A 162 -14.95 -0.58 -6.88
CA ALA A 162 -15.37 -1.85 -7.49
C ALA A 162 -16.72 -1.72 -8.19
N PHE A 163 -17.68 -1.02 -7.59
CA PHE A 163 -18.99 -0.76 -8.21
C PHE A 163 -18.86 0.09 -9.48
N PHE A 164 -18.06 1.16 -9.46
CA PHE A 164 -17.82 1.98 -10.63
C PHE A 164 -17.08 1.22 -11.74
N VAL A 165 -16.07 0.43 -11.37
CA VAL A 165 -15.32 -0.41 -12.32
C VAL A 165 -16.25 -1.45 -12.94
N ALA A 166 -17.09 -2.14 -12.16
CA ALA A 166 -18.07 -3.09 -12.67
C ALA A 166 -19.06 -2.42 -13.64
N SER A 167 -19.55 -1.24 -13.29
CA SER A 167 -20.44 -0.46 -14.17
C SER A 167 -19.77 0.00 -15.46
N ALA A 168 -18.51 0.43 -15.39
CA ALA A 168 -17.71 0.82 -16.55
C ALA A 168 -17.39 -0.40 -17.43
N SER A 169 -17.03 -1.52 -16.81
CA SER A 169 -16.77 -2.78 -17.51
C SER A 169 -18.01 -3.28 -18.25
N PHE A 170 -19.18 -3.21 -17.62
CA PHE A 170 -20.44 -3.56 -18.29
C PHE A 170 -20.71 -2.73 -19.54
N ARG A 171 -20.36 -1.43 -19.52
CA ARG A 171 -20.47 -0.55 -20.71
C ARG A 171 -19.42 -0.88 -21.76
N ALA A 172 -18.17 -1.17 -21.34
CA ALA A 172 -17.07 -1.48 -22.25
C ALA A 172 -17.25 -2.86 -22.90
N PHE A 173 -17.71 -3.85 -22.14
CA PHE A 173 -17.96 -5.22 -22.60
C PHE A 173 -19.33 -5.45 -23.24
N ARG A 174 -20.14 -4.41 -23.40
CA ARG A 174 -21.29 -4.48 -24.33
C ARG A 174 -20.84 -4.74 -25.77
N ALA A 175 -19.55 -4.96 -25.97
CA ALA A 175 -18.94 -5.22 -27.24
C ALA A 175 -19.28 -6.65 -27.74
N ARG A 176 -19.55 -6.68 -29.02
CA ARG A 176 -19.95 -7.81 -29.87
C ARG A 176 -18.88 -8.94 -30.01
N ASN A 177 -17.77 -8.90 -29.30
CA ASN A 177 -16.65 -9.80 -29.54
C ASN A 177 -16.59 -10.90 -28.48
N PHE A 178 -16.44 -12.11 -28.95
CA PHE A 178 -16.29 -13.33 -28.12
C PHE A 178 -15.12 -13.20 -27.13
N GLU A 179 -14.01 -12.60 -27.55
CA GLU A 179 -12.82 -12.36 -26.71
C GLU A 179 -13.12 -11.48 -25.49
N ALA A 180 -13.91 -10.42 -25.68
CA ALA A 180 -14.30 -9.54 -24.57
C ALA A 180 -15.19 -10.24 -23.54
N SER A 181 -16.09 -11.13 -24.01
CA SER A 181 -16.93 -11.94 -23.14
C SER A 181 -16.11 -12.96 -22.34
N LEU A 182 -15.11 -13.57 -22.94
CA LEU A 182 -14.20 -14.51 -22.27
C LEU A 182 -13.42 -13.80 -21.16
N LEU A 183 -12.87 -12.61 -21.46
CA LEU A 183 -12.14 -11.79 -20.50
C LEU A 183 -13.03 -11.37 -19.30
N LEU A 184 -14.28 -11.02 -19.57
CA LEU A 184 -15.25 -10.68 -18.54
C LEU A 184 -15.55 -11.87 -17.62
N VAL A 185 -15.78 -13.06 -18.20
CA VAL A 185 -16.02 -14.29 -17.43
C VAL A 185 -14.80 -14.63 -16.57
N ALA A 186 -13.59 -14.58 -17.13
CA ALA A 186 -12.36 -14.79 -16.39
C ALA A 186 -12.20 -13.78 -15.21
N GLY A 187 -12.49 -12.51 -15.45
CA GLY A 187 -12.47 -11.49 -14.41
C GLY A 187 -13.45 -11.75 -13.27
N ILE A 188 -14.69 -12.18 -13.61
CA ILE A 188 -15.71 -12.54 -12.61
C ILE A 188 -15.26 -13.75 -11.79
N ILE A 189 -14.68 -14.78 -12.41
CA ILE A 189 -14.18 -15.97 -11.73
C ILE A 189 -13.08 -15.60 -10.73
N ILE A 190 -12.12 -14.75 -11.14
CA ILE A 190 -11.05 -14.27 -10.26
C ILE A 190 -11.59 -13.45 -9.10
N MET A 191 -12.58 -12.58 -9.34
CA MET A 191 -13.22 -11.80 -8.27
C MET A 191 -13.96 -12.68 -7.27
N LEU A 192 -14.73 -13.67 -7.73
CA LEU A 192 -15.44 -14.61 -6.87
C LEU A 192 -14.48 -15.43 -6.00
N GLY A 193 -13.30 -15.75 -6.50
CA GLY A 193 -12.29 -16.45 -5.73
C GLY A 193 -11.68 -15.65 -4.59
N ARG A 194 -11.78 -14.32 -4.61
CA ARG A 194 -11.32 -13.44 -3.52
C ARG A 194 -12.34 -13.24 -2.41
N VAL A 195 -13.60 -13.63 -2.62
CA VAL A 195 -14.66 -13.55 -1.62
C VAL A 195 -14.55 -14.76 -0.67
N PRO A 196 -14.99 -14.69 0.61
CA PRO A 196 -14.96 -15.84 1.54
C PRO A 196 -15.62 -17.12 1.02
N ILE A 197 -16.61 -17.00 0.13
CA ILE A 197 -17.22 -18.12 -0.60
C ILE A 197 -16.21 -18.82 -1.53
N GLY A 198 -15.18 -18.11 -1.99
CA GLY A 198 -14.13 -18.66 -2.84
C GLY A 198 -13.25 -19.71 -2.14
N SER A 199 -13.23 -19.75 -0.81
CA SER A 199 -12.57 -20.81 -0.04
C SER A 199 -13.19 -22.19 -0.23
N LEU A 200 -14.46 -22.25 -0.68
CA LEU A 200 -15.16 -23.47 -1.06
C LEU A 200 -14.80 -23.95 -2.48
N ILE A 201 -14.28 -23.04 -3.30
CA ILE A 201 -13.76 -23.35 -4.64
C ILE A 201 -12.29 -23.69 -4.44
N SER A 202 -12.06 -24.95 -4.11
CA SER A 202 -10.76 -25.56 -3.82
C SER A 202 -9.63 -25.10 -4.75
N SER A 203 -8.55 -24.69 -4.12
CA SER A 203 -7.21 -24.43 -4.64
C SER A 203 -7.06 -23.39 -5.79
N TRP A 204 -6.11 -22.52 -5.60
CA TRP A 204 -5.65 -21.49 -6.55
C TRP A 204 -5.41 -22.02 -7.96
N THR A 205 -4.99 -23.26 -8.09
CA THR A 205 -4.75 -23.94 -9.37
C THR A 205 -6.00 -24.09 -10.22
N ILE A 206 -7.14 -24.43 -9.63
CA ILE A 206 -8.41 -24.58 -10.39
C ILE A 206 -8.90 -23.22 -10.86
N MET A 207 -8.74 -22.17 -10.03
CA MET A 207 -9.10 -20.80 -10.42
C MET A 207 -8.26 -20.27 -11.58
N TYR A 208 -6.96 -20.53 -11.57
CA TYR A 208 -6.09 -20.13 -12.68
C TYR A 208 -6.37 -20.91 -13.96
N ILE A 209 -6.66 -22.21 -13.88
CA ILE A 209 -7.01 -23.05 -15.04
C ILE A 209 -8.35 -22.61 -15.65
N LEU A 210 -9.32 -22.18 -14.82
CA LEU A 210 -10.62 -21.70 -15.32
C LEU A 210 -10.57 -20.27 -15.85
N ALA A 211 -9.56 -19.48 -15.47
CA ALA A 211 -9.38 -18.10 -15.91
C ALA A 211 -8.56 -17.99 -17.21
N PHE A 212 -7.82 -19.04 -17.60
CA PHE A 212 -7.06 -19.15 -18.84
C PHE A 212 -7.79 -20.02 -19.88
#